data_107f6c4524bf89aaceb36a21b88c7faa
#
_entry.id   107f6c4524bf89aaceb36a21b88c7faa
#
_cell.length_a   1.000
_cell.length_b   1.000
_cell.length_c   1.000
_cell.angle_alpha   90.00
_cell.angle_beta   90.00
_cell.angle_gamma   90.00
#
_symmetry.space_group_name_H-M   'P 1'
#
loop_
_entity.id
_entity.type
_entity.pdbx_description
1 polymer ?
#
loop_
_entity_poly.entity_id
_entity_poly.type
_entity_poly.pdbx_seq_one_letter_code
_entity_poly.pdbx_strand_id
1 'polypeptide(L)'
;MNETKKSDDLDFISIEEAAEMTHGTRVTFVPGMQAIFAEALKNICFVKKVPLIRVLHPHMGIDKKTGKDRQAKLYELTSQTSLPTMFYDNERPRNVWIEQLALAEKIGSKDSPTLIPEDFNLRAKMFGLCAVILAEDGLVWNMRILIDSPLAAKYGYSKDASSAAPRKIAEVISLIDNQLEEQEKLGSRYLLGDSLSAADVYWATISMTVLPVSSEIMPRTKQNQGMLMYFESCLLYTSPSPRDLLK
;
A
#
# COMPACT_ATOMS: atom_id res chain seq x y z
N MET A 1 21.87 11.66 28.24
CA MET A 1 20.41 11.54 28.30
C MET A 1 19.90 12.02 26.93
N ASN A 2 19.71 11.12 25.99
CA ASN A 2 19.10 11.45 24.67
C ASN A 2 17.60 11.33 24.84
N GLU A 3 16.90 12.44 24.78
CA GLU A 3 15.45 12.47 24.65
C GLU A 3 15.08 11.85 23.31
N THR A 4 14.43 10.69 23.36
CA THR A 4 13.74 10.10 22.22
C THR A 4 12.65 11.09 21.79
N LYS A 5 12.87 11.80 20.66
CA LYS A 5 11.82 12.58 20.00
C LYS A 5 10.60 11.68 19.82
N LYS A 6 9.47 12.08 20.41
CA LYS A 6 8.19 11.39 20.22
C LYS A 6 7.85 11.36 18.74
N SER A 7 7.33 10.22 18.26
CA SER A 7 6.93 9.97 16.87
C SER A 7 5.85 10.93 16.31
N ASP A 8 5.31 11.81 17.14
CA ASP A 8 4.23 12.73 16.80
C ASP A 8 4.73 14.09 16.23
N ASP A 9 6.05 14.30 16.16
CA ASP A 9 6.68 15.56 15.70
C ASP A 9 7.17 15.47 14.23
N LEU A 10 6.48 14.70 13.41
CA LEU A 10 6.78 14.67 11.97
C LEU A 10 6.04 15.83 11.30
N ASP A 11 6.78 16.74 10.69
CA ASP A 11 6.23 17.86 9.93
C ASP A 11 5.42 17.36 8.74
N PHE A 12 4.13 17.67 8.74
CA PHE A 12 3.21 17.42 7.65
C PHE A 12 2.76 18.76 7.07
N ILE A 13 2.74 18.84 5.75
CA ILE A 13 2.09 19.94 5.04
C ILE A 13 0.66 19.56 4.65
N SER A 14 -0.19 20.54 4.38
CA SER A 14 -1.56 20.33 3.88
C SER A 14 -1.60 19.91 2.41
N ILE A 15 -2.77 19.48 1.93
CA ILE A 15 -3.00 19.20 0.50
C ILE A 15 -2.87 20.47 -0.33
N GLU A 16 -3.34 21.60 0.20
CA GLU A 16 -3.27 22.91 -0.44
C GLU A 16 -1.81 23.34 -0.63
N GLU A 17 -1.01 23.29 0.43
CA GLU A 17 0.43 23.58 0.37
C GLU A 17 1.14 22.63 -0.60
N ALA A 18 0.82 21.32 -0.56
CA ALA A 18 1.41 20.36 -1.48
C ALA A 18 1.07 20.64 -2.94
N ALA A 19 -0.13 21.15 -3.24
CA ALA A 19 -0.57 21.50 -4.58
C ALA A 19 0.08 22.79 -5.11
N GLU A 20 0.44 23.73 -4.23
CA GLU A 20 1.10 24.98 -4.58
C GLU A 20 2.61 24.82 -4.81
N MET A 21 3.22 23.78 -4.24
CA MET A 21 4.64 23.50 -4.42
C MET A 21 4.94 23.04 -5.84
N THR A 22 5.94 23.66 -6.46
CA THR A 22 6.38 23.38 -7.84
C THR A 22 7.57 22.42 -7.93
N HIS A 23 8.15 22.01 -6.81
CA HIS A 23 9.34 21.17 -6.77
C HIS A 23 9.26 20.09 -5.68
N GLY A 24 9.94 18.97 -5.92
CA GLY A 24 10.13 17.87 -4.99
C GLY A 24 8.98 16.85 -4.99
N THR A 25 9.22 15.74 -4.30
CA THR A 25 8.27 14.65 -4.20
C THR A 25 7.49 14.75 -2.88
N ARG A 26 6.17 14.82 -2.96
CA ARG A 26 5.26 14.96 -1.83
C ARG A 26 4.27 13.80 -1.87
N VAL A 27 4.08 13.12 -0.74
CA VAL A 27 3.22 11.94 -0.65
C VAL A 27 2.29 12.05 0.54
N THR A 28 1.02 11.70 0.34
CA THR A 28 0.03 11.74 1.41
C THR A 28 0.15 10.54 2.36
N PHE A 29 0.08 10.83 3.67
CA PHE A 29 0.06 9.84 4.75
C PHE A 29 -0.96 10.23 5.82
N VAL A 30 -1.37 9.27 6.63
CA VAL A 30 -2.12 9.50 7.86
C VAL A 30 -1.19 9.33 9.06
N PRO A 31 -0.98 10.37 9.88
CA PRO A 31 -0.11 10.29 11.04
C PRO A 31 -0.49 9.14 11.97
N GLY A 32 0.51 8.34 12.39
CA GLY A 32 0.31 7.22 13.31
C GLY A 32 -0.42 6.00 12.75
N MET A 33 -0.82 6.02 11.47
CA MET A 33 -1.48 4.90 10.81
C MET A 33 -0.63 4.38 9.65
N GLN A 34 -0.28 3.10 9.68
CA GLN A 34 0.45 2.42 8.60
C GLN A 34 -0.54 1.97 7.50
N ALA A 35 -1.00 2.95 6.72
CA ALA A 35 -1.86 2.65 5.57
C ALA A 35 -1.05 1.91 4.50
N ILE A 36 -1.40 0.67 4.24
CA ILE A 36 -0.59 -0.31 3.48
C ILE A 36 -0.08 0.19 2.12
N PHE A 37 -0.92 0.87 1.34
CA PHE A 37 -0.48 1.43 0.05
C PHE A 37 0.48 2.63 0.20
N ALA A 38 0.27 3.46 1.25
CA ALA A 38 1.17 4.57 1.54
C ALA A 38 2.52 4.06 2.06
N GLU A 39 2.50 3.03 2.91
CA GLU A 39 3.73 2.36 3.35
C GLU A 39 4.47 1.69 2.19
N ALA A 40 3.75 1.03 1.28
CA ALA A 40 4.37 0.42 0.10
C ALA A 40 5.06 1.46 -0.79
N LEU A 41 4.40 2.58 -1.08
CA LEU A 41 5.01 3.67 -1.84
C LEU A 41 6.20 4.29 -1.10
N LYS A 42 6.08 4.49 0.22
CA LYS A 42 7.19 4.96 1.06
C LYS A 42 8.40 4.03 0.95
N ASN A 43 8.19 2.72 1.02
CA ASN A 43 9.25 1.72 0.91
C ASN A 43 9.88 1.71 -0.49
N ILE A 44 9.08 1.85 -1.56
CA ILE A 44 9.59 2.02 -2.94
C ILE A 44 10.46 3.27 -3.02
N CYS A 45 9.98 4.41 -2.54
CA CYS A 45 10.74 5.65 -2.53
C CYS A 45 12.03 5.54 -1.70
N PHE A 46 11.98 4.83 -0.56
CA PHE A 46 13.16 4.57 0.25
C PHE A 46 14.21 3.74 -0.51
N VAL A 47 13.81 2.63 -1.15
CA VAL A 47 14.70 1.80 -1.97
C VAL A 47 15.29 2.60 -3.13
N LYS A 48 14.47 3.45 -3.76
CA LYS A 48 14.88 4.32 -4.88
C LYS A 48 15.64 5.56 -4.42
N LYS A 49 15.84 5.77 -3.11
CA LYS A 49 16.50 6.97 -2.53
C LYS A 49 15.80 8.27 -2.95
N VAL A 50 14.48 8.26 -3.10
CA VAL A 50 13.67 9.44 -3.40
C VAL A 50 13.31 10.13 -2.08
N PRO A 51 13.75 11.38 -1.85
CA PRO A 51 13.35 12.13 -0.67
C PRO A 51 11.87 12.48 -0.72
N LEU A 52 11.17 12.36 0.42
CA LEU A 52 9.73 12.59 0.52
C LEU A 52 9.41 13.74 1.47
N ILE A 53 8.54 14.64 1.04
CA ILE A 53 7.80 15.58 1.88
C ILE A 53 6.48 14.93 2.25
N ARG A 54 6.13 14.89 3.54
CA ARG A 54 4.91 14.27 4.03
C ARG A 54 3.75 15.23 3.92
N VAL A 55 2.65 14.75 3.33
CA VAL A 55 1.41 15.50 3.17
C VAL A 55 0.33 14.85 4.04
N LEU A 56 -0.39 15.65 4.80
CA LEU A 56 -1.50 15.17 5.61
C LEU A 56 -2.66 14.71 4.70
N HIS A 57 -2.96 13.42 4.72
CA HIS A 57 -4.13 12.92 4.01
C HIS A 57 -5.41 13.35 4.72
N PRO A 58 -6.34 14.06 4.04
CA PRO A 58 -7.55 14.54 4.68
C PRO A 58 -8.48 13.39 5.07
N HIS A 59 -8.98 13.43 6.30
CA HIS A 59 -9.94 12.44 6.79
C HIS A 59 -11.25 12.51 6.00
N MET A 60 -11.93 11.37 5.86
CA MET A 60 -13.27 11.31 5.28
C MET A 60 -14.28 12.15 6.10
N GLY A 61 -15.30 12.66 5.42
CA GLY A 61 -16.44 13.32 6.01
C GLY A 61 -16.39 14.84 6.01
N ILE A 62 -17.46 15.43 6.54
CA ILE A 62 -17.69 16.88 6.52
C ILE A 62 -16.93 17.56 7.67
N ASP A 63 -16.27 18.64 7.36
CA ASP A 63 -15.69 19.52 8.36
C ASP A 63 -16.80 20.29 9.09
N LYS A 64 -16.89 20.10 10.41
CA LYS A 64 -17.97 20.68 11.24
C LYS A 64 -17.93 22.22 11.32
N LYS A 65 -16.78 22.83 11.07
CA LYS A 65 -16.61 24.28 11.14
C LYS A 65 -16.98 24.96 9.83
N THR A 66 -16.61 24.34 8.71
CA THR A 66 -16.78 24.93 7.37
C THR A 66 -17.99 24.37 6.61
N GLY A 67 -18.54 23.23 7.03
CA GLY A 67 -19.60 22.52 6.31
C GLY A 67 -19.15 21.87 5.00
N LYS A 68 -17.84 21.87 4.69
CA LYS A 68 -17.29 21.33 3.44
C LYS A 68 -16.77 19.90 3.63
N ASP A 69 -16.79 19.12 2.56
CA ASP A 69 -16.09 17.83 2.53
C ASP A 69 -14.59 18.06 2.69
N ARG A 70 -14.00 17.40 3.67
CA ARG A 70 -12.55 17.50 3.94
C ARG A 70 -11.68 17.01 2.80
N GLN A 71 -12.20 16.13 1.96
CA GLN A 71 -11.49 15.55 0.82
C GLN A 71 -11.76 16.31 -0.50
N ALA A 72 -12.53 17.39 -0.46
CA ALA A 72 -12.94 18.15 -1.65
C ALA A 72 -11.74 18.60 -2.50
N LYS A 73 -10.67 19.14 -1.87
CA LYS A 73 -9.46 19.57 -2.60
C LYS A 73 -8.72 18.40 -3.23
N LEU A 74 -8.61 17.27 -2.53
CA LEU A 74 -7.98 16.06 -3.07
C LEU A 74 -8.78 15.52 -4.28
N TYR A 75 -10.12 15.53 -4.17
CA TYR A 75 -11.00 15.12 -5.26
C TYR A 75 -10.90 16.07 -6.48
N GLU A 76 -10.84 17.37 -6.25
CA GLU A 76 -10.61 18.38 -7.31
C GLU A 76 -9.33 18.08 -8.10
N LEU A 77 -8.24 17.74 -7.40
CA LEU A 77 -6.94 17.51 -7.99
C LEU A 77 -6.79 16.17 -8.71
N THR A 78 -7.54 15.14 -8.30
CA THR A 78 -7.27 13.75 -8.70
C THR A 78 -8.51 12.98 -9.14
N SER A 79 -9.70 13.56 -9.00
CA SER A 79 -11.00 12.90 -9.21
C SER A 79 -11.24 11.66 -8.34
N GLN A 80 -10.47 11.52 -7.26
CA GLN A 80 -10.62 10.45 -6.27
C GLN A 80 -10.06 10.87 -4.89
N THR A 81 -10.30 10.04 -3.88
CA THR A 81 -9.91 10.31 -2.49
C THR A 81 -9.00 9.20 -1.94
N SER A 82 -8.26 8.52 -2.81
CA SER A 82 -7.41 7.39 -2.43
C SER A 82 -6.11 7.84 -1.78
N LEU A 83 -5.61 7.02 -0.88
CA LEU A 83 -4.33 7.12 -0.20
C LEU A 83 -3.40 5.99 -0.72
N PRO A 84 -2.16 6.29 -1.14
CA PRO A 84 -1.54 7.60 -1.19
C PRO A 84 -1.82 8.37 -2.48
N THR A 85 -1.70 9.69 -2.41
CA THR A 85 -1.51 10.57 -3.56
C THR A 85 -0.06 11.04 -3.60
N MET A 86 0.57 10.95 -4.76
CA MET A 86 1.96 11.36 -4.99
C MET A 86 2.00 12.57 -5.91
N PHE A 87 2.58 13.67 -5.43
CA PHE A 87 2.88 14.87 -6.18
C PHE A 87 4.36 14.87 -6.57
N TYR A 88 4.67 15.36 -7.74
CA TYR A 88 6.04 15.53 -8.18
C TYR A 88 6.18 16.81 -9.01
N ASP A 89 7.08 17.68 -8.60
CA ASP A 89 7.30 18.98 -9.23
C ASP A 89 5.97 19.66 -9.59
N ASN A 90 5.84 20.25 -10.76
CA ASN A 90 4.61 20.88 -11.24
C ASN A 90 3.77 19.94 -12.11
N GLU A 91 3.89 18.61 -11.91
CA GLU A 91 3.13 17.63 -12.67
C GLU A 91 1.78 17.32 -12.00
N ARG A 92 0.86 16.72 -12.78
CA ARG A 92 -0.41 16.20 -12.26
C ARG A 92 -0.16 15.17 -11.13
N PRO A 93 -0.87 15.26 -10.00
CA PRO A 93 -0.76 14.26 -8.94
C PRO A 93 -1.15 12.85 -9.43
N ARG A 94 -0.49 11.84 -8.87
CA ARG A 94 -0.70 10.42 -9.18
C ARG A 94 -1.24 9.68 -7.98
N ASN A 95 -2.22 8.82 -8.21
CA ASN A 95 -2.86 8.03 -7.16
C ASN A 95 -3.07 6.56 -7.54
N VAL A 96 -2.54 6.14 -8.69
CA VAL A 96 -2.53 4.74 -9.13
C VAL A 96 -1.14 4.16 -8.89
N TRP A 97 -1.07 2.99 -8.26
CA TRP A 97 0.18 2.35 -7.85
C TRP A 97 1.20 2.20 -8.98
N ILE A 98 0.75 1.86 -10.20
CA ILE A 98 1.62 1.67 -11.35
C ILE A 98 2.25 2.99 -11.84
N GLU A 99 1.49 4.09 -11.82
CA GLU A 99 2.01 5.42 -12.14
C GLU A 99 3.03 5.90 -11.09
N GLN A 100 2.76 5.62 -9.82
CA GLN A 100 3.63 5.95 -8.69
C GLN A 100 4.95 5.17 -8.76
N LEU A 101 4.87 3.86 -9.04
CA LEU A 101 6.04 3.01 -9.25
C LEU A 101 6.89 3.51 -10.43
N ALA A 102 6.26 3.76 -11.58
CA ALA A 102 6.96 4.25 -12.77
C ALA A 102 7.64 5.61 -12.53
N LEU A 103 6.98 6.50 -11.78
CA LEU A 103 7.59 7.78 -11.41
C LEU A 103 8.77 7.58 -10.45
N ALA A 104 8.61 6.78 -9.39
CA ALA A 104 9.68 6.51 -8.45
C ALA A 104 10.91 5.88 -9.14
N GLU A 105 10.68 5.00 -10.12
CA GLU A 105 11.74 4.41 -10.94
C GLU A 105 12.47 5.48 -11.76
N LYS A 106 11.72 6.41 -12.39
CA LYS A 106 12.25 7.49 -13.22
C LYS A 106 13.10 8.49 -12.42
N ILE A 107 12.63 8.88 -11.21
CA ILE A 107 13.25 9.95 -10.41
C ILE A 107 14.21 9.42 -9.34
N GLY A 108 14.28 8.10 -9.17
CA GLY A 108 15.17 7.45 -8.22
C GLY A 108 16.65 7.69 -8.53
N SER A 109 17.48 7.55 -7.50
CA SER A 109 18.94 7.63 -7.67
C SER A 109 19.43 6.55 -8.64
N LYS A 110 20.41 6.91 -9.47
CA LYS A 110 21.10 5.96 -10.37
C LYS A 110 21.80 4.82 -9.63
N ASP A 111 22.16 5.06 -8.36
CA ASP A 111 22.81 4.07 -7.50
C ASP A 111 21.79 3.20 -6.72
N SER A 112 20.50 3.36 -7.00
CA SER A 112 19.45 2.54 -6.41
C SER A 112 19.16 1.31 -7.27
N PRO A 113 18.66 0.21 -6.68
CA PRO A 113 18.23 -0.95 -7.45
C PRO A 113 17.15 -0.61 -8.47
N THR A 114 17.18 -1.24 -9.63
CA THR A 114 16.09 -1.21 -10.61
C THR A 114 14.97 -2.14 -10.13
N LEU A 115 13.79 -1.57 -9.81
CA LEU A 115 12.64 -2.33 -9.30
C LEU A 115 11.73 -2.87 -10.42
N ILE A 116 11.83 -2.31 -11.62
CA ILE A 116 11.14 -2.79 -12.82
C ILE A 116 12.18 -3.51 -13.70
N PRO A 117 12.15 -4.84 -13.80
CA PRO A 117 13.16 -5.61 -14.56
C PRO A 117 13.29 -5.13 -16.02
N GLU A 118 14.51 -5.12 -16.53
CA GLU A 118 14.77 -4.81 -17.94
C GLU A 118 14.35 -5.95 -18.86
N ASP A 119 14.52 -7.20 -18.44
CA ASP A 119 14.03 -8.37 -19.17
C ASP A 119 12.51 -8.32 -19.31
N PHE A 120 12.02 -8.51 -20.52
CA PHE A 120 10.61 -8.40 -20.86
C PHE A 120 9.74 -9.41 -20.09
N ASN A 121 10.18 -10.67 -19.99
CA ASN A 121 9.41 -11.73 -19.36
C ASN A 121 9.34 -11.53 -17.84
N LEU A 122 10.46 -11.17 -17.22
CA LEU A 122 10.50 -10.83 -15.79
C LEU A 122 9.65 -9.60 -15.50
N ARG A 123 9.70 -8.59 -16.35
CA ARG A 123 8.88 -7.38 -16.23
C ARG A 123 7.38 -7.69 -16.31
N ALA A 124 6.98 -8.49 -17.30
CA ALA A 124 5.57 -8.90 -17.45
C ALA A 124 5.09 -9.70 -16.23
N LYS A 125 5.93 -10.65 -15.75
CA LYS A 125 5.63 -11.43 -14.55
C LYS A 125 5.56 -10.56 -13.30
N MET A 126 6.47 -9.60 -13.14
CA MET A 126 6.46 -8.62 -12.04
C MET A 126 5.15 -7.82 -12.00
N PHE A 127 4.73 -7.25 -13.13
CA PHE A 127 3.46 -6.52 -13.19
C PHE A 127 2.24 -7.43 -12.91
N GLY A 128 2.27 -8.68 -13.39
CA GLY A 128 1.25 -9.68 -13.08
C GLY A 128 1.14 -9.96 -11.58
N LEU A 129 2.26 -10.21 -10.90
CA LEU A 129 2.31 -10.40 -9.45
C LEU A 129 1.84 -9.15 -8.69
N CYS A 130 2.28 -7.95 -9.09
CA CYS A 130 1.79 -6.71 -8.49
C CYS A 130 0.27 -6.56 -8.68
N ALA A 131 -0.27 -6.90 -9.84
CA ALA A 131 -1.70 -6.77 -10.13
C ALA A 131 -2.54 -7.70 -9.25
N VAL A 132 -2.19 -8.97 -9.10
CA VAL A 132 -2.94 -9.90 -8.22
C VAL A 132 -2.86 -9.52 -6.74
N ILE A 133 -1.86 -8.75 -6.34
CA ILE A 133 -1.75 -8.23 -4.96
C ILE A 133 -2.57 -6.95 -4.80
N LEU A 134 -2.45 -5.98 -5.72
CA LEU A 134 -2.82 -4.57 -5.52
C LEU A 134 -4.04 -4.10 -6.30
N ALA A 135 -4.32 -4.70 -7.47
CA ALA A 135 -5.35 -4.20 -8.38
C ALA A 135 -6.76 -4.59 -7.94
N GLU A 136 -7.74 -4.14 -8.70
CA GLU A 136 -9.13 -4.52 -8.53
C GLU A 136 -9.27 -6.04 -8.58
N ASP A 137 -10.08 -6.59 -7.68
CA ASP A 137 -10.28 -8.01 -7.45
C ASP A 137 -9.01 -8.78 -7.00
N GLY A 138 -7.92 -8.09 -6.71
CA GLY A 138 -6.71 -8.67 -6.12
C GLY A 138 -6.82 -8.88 -4.60
N LEU A 139 -5.69 -9.28 -3.99
CA LEU A 139 -5.62 -9.59 -2.56
C LEU A 139 -6.19 -8.46 -1.67
N VAL A 140 -5.63 -7.25 -1.80
CA VAL A 140 -6.03 -6.13 -0.94
C VAL A 140 -7.47 -5.70 -1.17
N TRP A 141 -7.94 -5.77 -2.41
CA TRP A 141 -9.33 -5.47 -2.74
C TRP A 141 -10.29 -6.42 -2.04
N ASN A 142 -10.05 -7.73 -2.16
CA ASN A 142 -10.86 -8.75 -1.52
C ASN A 142 -10.81 -8.68 0.01
N MET A 143 -9.66 -8.35 0.59
CA MET A 143 -9.57 -8.13 2.04
C MET A 143 -10.44 -6.96 2.51
N ARG A 144 -10.62 -5.90 1.74
CA ARG A 144 -11.42 -4.73 2.11
C ARG A 144 -12.93 -4.95 2.07
N ILE A 145 -13.39 -5.95 1.32
CA ILE A 145 -14.81 -6.30 1.20
C ILE A 145 -15.23 -7.49 2.08
N LEU A 146 -14.35 -8.02 2.93
CA LEU A 146 -14.70 -9.12 3.84
C LEU A 146 -15.79 -8.75 4.85
N ILE A 147 -15.79 -7.51 5.33
CA ILE A 147 -16.72 -7.02 6.36
C ILE A 147 -17.41 -5.77 5.83
N ASP A 148 -18.72 -5.70 6.02
CA ASP A 148 -19.51 -4.52 5.68
C ASP A 148 -19.03 -3.30 6.47
N SER A 149 -18.65 -2.26 5.76
CA SER A 149 -18.13 -1.02 6.33
C SER A 149 -18.21 0.13 5.33
N PRO A 150 -18.15 1.39 5.77
CA PRO A 150 -18.06 2.53 4.85
C PRO A 150 -16.87 2.44 3.88
N LEU A 151 -15.77 1.81 4.29
CA LEU A 151 -14.62 1.56 3.43
C LEU A 151 -14.95 0.49 2.40
N ALA A 152 -15.59 -0.61 2.79
CA ALA A 152 -15.97 -1.71 1.91
C ALA A 152 -16.94 -1.26 0.81
N ALA A 153 -17.86 -0.35 1.12
CA ALA A 153 -18.77 0.23 0.14
C ALA A 153 -18.03 0.90 -1.03
N LYS A 154 -16.91 1.57 -0.75
CA LYS A 154 -16.03 2.17 -1.78
C LYS A 154 -15.42 1.13 -2.72
N TYR A 155 -15.28 -0.13 -2.27
CA TYR A 155 -14.69 -1.25 -3.02
C TYR A 155 -15.74 -2.22 -3.59
N GLY A 156 -16.99 -1.78 -3.71
CA GLY A 156 -18.05 -2.58 -4.32
C GLY A 156 -18.54 -3.73 -3.44
N TYR A 157 -18.56 -3.53 -2.12
CA TYR A 157 -19.11 -4.53 -1.20
C TYR A 157 -20.51 -4.97 -1.63
N SER A 158 -20.69 -6.28 -1.64
CA SER A 158 -21.99 -6.95 -1.66
C SER A 158 -21.87 -8.25 -0.86
N LYS A 159 -23.00 -8.82 -0.44
CA LYS A 159 -22.99 -10.09 0.28
C LYS A 159 -22.32 -11.21 -0.53
N ASP A 160 -22.59 -11.26 -1.83
CA ASP A 160 -22.01 -12.27 -2.73
C ASP A 160 -20.50 -12.07 -2.89
N ALA A 161 -20.06 -10.83 -3.12
CA ALA A 161 -18.63 -10.50 -3.23
C ALA A 161 -17.90 -10.81 -1.92
N SER A 162 -18.46 -10.43 -0.77
CA SER A 162 -17.90 -10.73 0.55
C SER A 162 -17.81 -12.24 0.81
N SER A 163 -18.81 -13.02 0.42
CA SER A 163 -18.81 -14.48 0.56
C SER A 163 -17.76 -15.16 -0.32
N ALA A 164 -17.45 -14.60 -1.49
CA ALA A 164 -16.44 -15.13 -2.41
C ALA A 164 -15.00 -14.70 -2.04
N ALA A 165 -14.84 -13.60 -1.31
CA ALA A 165 -13.55 -12.98 -1.02
C ALA A 165 -12.54 -13.91 -0.30
N PRO A 166 -12.92 -14.72 0.72
CA PRO A 166 -11.97 -15.61 1.39
C PRO A 166 -11.27 -16.59 0.43
N ARG A 167 -12.03 -17.16 -0.50
CA ARG A 167 -11.47 -18.08 -1.51
C ARG A 167 -10.48 -17.36 -2.43
N LYS A 168 -10.84 -16.17 -2.95
CA LYS A 168 -9.96 -15.38 -3.80
C LYS A 168 -8.67 -14.97 -3.09
N ILE A 169 -8.77 -14.59 -1.82
CA ILE A 169 -7.60 -14.27 -0.99
C ILE A 169 -6.68 -15.49 -0.88
N ALA A 170 -7.23 -16.66 -0.57
CA ALA A 170 -6.47 -17.89 -0.46
C ALA A 170 -5.80 -18.30 -1.79
N GLU A 171 -6.49 -18.12 -2.92
CA GLU A 171 -5.94 -18.35 -4.26
C GLU A 171 -4.72 -17.47 -4.53
N VAL A 172 -4.79 -16.17 -4.21
CA VAL A 172 -3.64 -15.26 -4.39
C VAL A 172 -2.49 -15.62 -3.46
N ILE A 173 -2.75 -15.92 -2.19
CA ILE A 173 -1.71 -16.33 -1.23
C ILE A 173 -1.02 -17.61 -1.73
N SER A 174 -1.78 -18.60 -2.21
CA SER A 174 -1.22 -19.84 -2.75
C SER A 174 -0.40 -19.60 -4.03
N LEU A 175 -0.80 -18.65 -4.87
CA LEU A 175 -0.03 -18.25 -6.04
C LEU A 175 1.33 -17.67 -5.64
N ILE A 176 1.36 -16.79 -4.64
CA ILE A 176 2.61 -16.19 -4.13
C ILE A 176 3.49 -17.25 -3.46
N ASP A 177 2.91 -18.14 -2.66
CA ASP A 177 3.61 -19.23 -1.98
C ASP A 177 4.29 -20.17 -3.00
N ASN A 178 3.55 -20.61 -4.01
CA ASN A 178 4.11 -21.41 -5.11
C ASN A 178 5.23 -20.69 -5.85
N GLN A 179 5.07 -19.37 -6.09
CA GLN A 179 6.09 -18.56 -6.73
C GLN A 179 7.38 -18.47 -5.90
N LEU A 180 7.26 -18.34 -4.58
CA LEU A 180 8.40 -18.35 -3.65
C LEU A 180 9.09 -19.71 -3.64
N GLU A 181 8.32 -20.82 -3.59
CA GLU A 181 8.89 -22.19 -3.68
C GLU A 181 9.65 -22.44 -4.98
N GLU A 182 9.14 -21.93 -6.11
CA GLU A 182 9.84 -22.02 -7.40
C GLU A 182 11.16 -21.27 -7.37
N GLN A 183 11.18 -20.05 -6.83
CA GLN A 183 12.38 -19.23 -6.73
C GLN A 183 13.41 -19.84 -5.76
N GLU A 184 12.97 -20.40 -4.64
CA GLU A 184 13.83 -21.10 -3.69
C GLU A 184 14.55 -22.30 -4.35
N LYS A 185 13.85 -23.08 -5.17
CA LYS A 185 14.45 -24.18 -5.95
C LYS A 185 15.52 -23.71 -6.94
N LEU A 186 15.41 -22.44 -7.40
CA LEU A 186 16.39 -21.79 -8.26
C LEU A 186 17.52 -21.10 -7.46
N GLY A 187 17.48 -21.14 -6.13
CA GLY A 187 18.45 -20.51 -5.23
C GLY A 187 18.24 -19.00 -5.05
N SER A 188 17.10 -18.46 -5.51
CA SER A 188 16.75 -17.05 -5.31
C SER A 188 15.87 -16.86 -4.08
N ARG A 189 16.06 -15.72 -3.40
CA ARG A 189 15.24 -15.25 -2.27
C ARG A 189 14.20 -14.20 -2.67
N TYR A 190 14.09 -13.88 -3.95
CA TYR A 190 13.16 -12.88 -4.48
C TYR A 190 11.98 -13.56 -5.16
N LEU A 191 10.88 -12.84 -5.30
CA LEU A 191 9.67 -13.32 -5.98
C LEU A 191 9.91 -13.62 -7.47
N LEU A 192 10.95 -13.00 -8.08
CA LEU A 192 11.33 -13.29 -9.45
C LEU A 192 12.79 -12.89 -9.72
N GLY A 193 13.46 -13.70 -10.54
CA GLY A 193 14.87 -13.47 -10.89
C GLY A 193 15.79 -13.47 -9.67
N ASP A 194 16.94 -12.80 -9.81
CA ASP A 194 18.02 -12.82 -8.83
C ASP A 194 18.20 -11.49 -8.09
N SER A 195 17.28 -10.54 -8.29
CA SER A 195 17.37 -9.18 -7.74
C SER A 195 16.02 -8.68 -7.24
N LEU A 196 16.10 -7.73 -6.31
CA LEU A 196 14.91 -7.06 -5.75
C LEU A 196 14.09 -6.41 -6.86
N SER A 197 12.79 -6.66 -6.84
CA SER A 197 11.81 -6.06 -7.75
C SER A 197 10.71 -5.32 -6.99
N ALA A 198 9.87 -4.59 -7.71
CA ALA A 198 8.68 -3.96 -7.12
C ALA A 198 7.73 -4.98 -6.49
N ALA A 199 7.62 -6.20 -7.05
CA ALA A 199 6.78 -7.25 -6.49
C ALA A 199 7.21 -7.64 -5.08
N ASP A 200 8.53 -7.73 -4.82
CA ASP A 200 9.07 -8.02 -3.49
C ASP A 200 8.73 -6.91 -2.48
N VAL A 201 8.90 -5.64 -2.88
CA VAL A 201 8.61 -4.49 -2.01
C VAL A 201 7.12 -4.41 -1.68
N TYR A 202 6.26 -4.61 -2.67
CA TYR A 202 4.81 -4.64 -2.46
C TYR A 202 4.42 -5.82 -1.58
N TRP A 203 4.89 -7.03 -1.88
CA TRP A 203 4.55 -8.21 -1.08
C TRP A 203 5.03 -8.08 0.36
N ALA A 204 6.28 -7.69 0.59
CA ALA A 204 6.81 -7.48 1.95
C ALA A 204 5.98 -6.50 2.78
N THR A 205 5.40 -5.47 2.13
CA THR A 205 4.56 -4.49 2.83
C THR A 205 3.12 -4.98 3.00
N ILE A 206 2.53 -5.58 1.95
CA ILE A 206 1.13 -5.99 1.95
C ILE A 206 0.92 -7.26 2.79
N SER A 207 1.90 -8.15 2.86
CA SER A 207 1.81 -9.40 3.65
C SER A 207 1.47 -9.16 5.12
N MET A 208 1.75 -7.98 5.67
CA MET A 208 1.33 -7.62 7.04
C MET A 208 -0.19 -7.59 7.23
N THR A 209 -0.97 -7.53 6.15
CA THR A 209 -2.43 -7.65 6.20
C THR A 209 -2.90 -9.08 6.38
N VAL A 210 -2.06 -10.04 5.99
CA VAL A 210 -2.29 -11.48 6.10
C VAL A 210 -1.66 -12.04 7.37
N LEU A 211 -0.44 -11.59 7.68
CA LEU A 211 0.31 -11.95 8.87
C LEU A 211 0.82 -10.67 9.55
N PRO A 212 0.15 -10.17 10.61
CA PRO A 212 0.57 -8.97 11.29
C PRO A 212 1.99 -9.10 11.84
N VAL A 213 2.77 -8.05 11.64
CA VAL A 213 4.10 -7.95 12.27
C VAL A 213 3.98 -7.75 13.77
N SER A 214 5.01 -8.18 14.51
CA SER A 214 5.03 -8.05 15.97
C SER A 214 4.92 -6.59 16.42
N SER A 215 4.44 -6.37 17.64
CA SER A 215 4.35 -5.05 18.26
C SER A 215 5.74 -4.39 18.48
N GLU A 216 6.81 -5.15 18.43
CA GLU A 216 8.19 -4.63 18.47
C GLU A 216 8.55 -3.90 17.17
N ILE A 217 8.08 -4.44 16.01
CA ILE A 217 8.32 -3.85 14.69
C ILE A 217 7.29 -2.76 14.39
N MET A 218 6.02 -3.00 14.75
CA MET A 218 4.92 -2.06 14.57
C MET A 218 4.20 -1.80 15.89
N PRO A 219 4.62 -0.80 16.65
CA PRO A 219 3.97 -0.46 17.92
C PRO A 219 2.48 -0.15 17.73
N ARG A 220 1.65 -0.69 18.63
CA ARG A 220 0.21 -0.40 18.64
C ARG A 220 -0.02 1.01 19.13
N THR A 221 -0.73 1.80 18.34
CA THR A 221 -1.12 3.18 18.65
C THR A 221 -2.64 3.30 18.60
N LYS A 222 -3.20 4.38 19.16
CA LYS A 222 -4.64 4.66 19.02
C LYS A 222 -5.07 4.80 17.55
N GLN A 223 -4.17 5.29 16.70
CA GLN A 223 -4.42 5.55 15.29
C GLN A 223 -4.45 4.27 14.46
N ASN A 224 -3.56 3.31 14.74
CA ASN A 224 -3.46 2.06 13.96
C ASN A 224 -4.23 0.88 14.57
N GLN A 225 -4.69 0.99 15.82
CA GLN A 225 -5.33 -0.11 16.55
C GLN A 225 -6.54 -0.68 15.79
N GLY A 226 -7.41 0.17 15.26
CA GLY A 226 -8.60 -0.28 14.50
C GLY A 226 -8.22 -1.07 13.24
N MET A 227 -7.18 -0.64 12.52
CA MET A 227 -6.68 -1.33 11.34
C MET A 227 -6.05 -2.68 11.72
N LEU A 228 -5.24 -2.73 12.77
CA LEU A 228 -4.63 -3.97 13.24
C LEU A 228 -5.67 -4.98 13.73
N MET A 229 -6.68 -4.52 14.50
CA MET A 229 -7.81 -5.35 14.90
C MET A 229 -8.58 -5.91 13.69
N TYR A 230 -8.77 -5.09 12.65
CA TYR A 230 -9.39 -5.55 11.41
C TYR A 230 -8.59 -6.67 10.76
N PHE A 231 -7.29 -6.53 10.60
CA PHE A 231 -6.44 -7.59 10.05
C PHE A 231 -6.44 -8.85 10.92
N GLU A 232 -6.34 -8.70 12.24
CA GLU A 232 -6.40 -9.81 13.20
C GLU A 232 -7.74 -10.55 13.19
N SER A 233 -8.84 -9.86 12.87
CA SER A 233 -10.17 -10.46 12.79
C SER A 233 -10.45 -11.14 11.44
N CYS A 234 -9.59 -11.02 10.45
CA CYS A 234 -9.74 -11.72 9.19
C CYS A 234 -9.70 -13.23 9.39
N LEU A 235 -10.61 -13.96 8.73
CA LEU A 235 -10.73 -15.43 8.81
C LEU A 235 -9.43 -16.18 8.50
N LEU A 236 -8.50 -15.55 7.80
CA LEU A 236 -7.17 -16.09 7.48
C LEU A 236 -6.32 -16.37 8.74
N TYR A 237 -6.53 -15.63 9.84
CA TYR A 237 -5.82 -15.85 11.10
C TYR A 237 -6.36 -16.99 11.94
N THR A 238 -7.59 -17.39 11.69
CA THR A 238 -8.24 -18.49 12.41
C THR A 238 -8.10 -19.82 11.67
N SER A 239 -7.62 -19.80 10.44
CA SER A 239 -7.36 -21.00 9.65
C SER A 239 -5.93 -21.50 9.87
N PRO A 240 -5.71 -22.81 10.12
CA PRO A 240 -4.39 -23.38 10.30
C PRO A 240 -3.49 -23.27 9.06
N SER A 241 -4.08 -23.13 7.86
CA SER A 241 -3.36 -22.90 6.62
C SER A 241 -4.24 -22.20 5.59
N PRO A 242 -3.72 -21.26 4.76
CA PRO A 242 -4.45 -20.73 3.59
C PRO A 242 -4.94 -21.84 2.64
N ARG A 243 -4.22 -22.96 2.54
CA ARG A 243 -4.61 -24.14 1.75
C ARG A 243 -5.88 -24.83 2.27
N ASP A 244 -6.22 -24.68 3.55
CA ASP A 244 -7.44 -25.24 4.12
C ASP A 244 -8.70 -24.46 3.72
N LEU A 245 -8.55 -23.21 3.28
CA LEU A 245 -9.63 -22.39 2.73
C LEU A 245 -10.01 -22.76 1.29
N LEU A 246 -9.18 -23.55 0.61
CA LEU A 246 -9.40 -24.00 -0.77
C LEU A 246 -10.10 -25.36 -0.86
N LYS A 247 -10.35 -26.03 0.27
CA LYS A 247 -11.10 -27.29 0.39
C LYS A 247 -12.59 -27.02 0.60
#